data_125eac60bb9cff7db38272c6dbeeb9dc
#
_entry.id   125eac60bb9cff7db38272c6dbeeb9dc
#
_cell.length_a   1.000
_cell.length_b   1.000
_cell.length_c   1.000
_cell.angle_alpha   90.00
_cell.angle_beta   90.00
_cell.angle_gamma   90.00
#
_symmetry.space_group_name_H-M   'P 1'
#
loop_
_entity.id
_entity.type
_entity.pdbx_description
1 polymer ?
#
loop_
_entity_poly.entity_id
_entity_poly.type
_entity_poly.pdbx_seq_one_letter_code
_entity_poly.pdbx_strand_id
1 'polypeptide(L)'
;MKFGITIPLHRSVEVKTNLELALRCEELGFDSIWISDHVILPKKYTSRFSEILYDPFVLLSSIAAQTKRIKLGTSVLILPYRNPIVVAKMVSTLDMLSDGRVIFGVGPGWMKEEFDTIGIPFNDRGRRTNEYIKIFKELWNNDEPNFKGEFYNFSEIKFYPKPLQKPHPPIWIGGNSNKAIRRAIELGDGWHPVWFGPDEMLEKINLLRKHAIDAGRSLANFTFSIRNRLRILKKGEKTRDDSTKWRGDLTFQFYGTTQEIIKYVEQFKEIGVYHIVFDIDVKDNREMFYTLDKFSKDIMPAFKT
;
A
#
# COMPACT_ATOMS: atom_id res chain seq x y z
N MET A 1 9.57 -12.61 -7.44
CA MET A 1 8.41 -11.68 -7.49
C MET A 1 7.55 -11.90 -6.27
N LYS A 2 7.04 -10.84 -5.65
CA LYS A 2 6.16 -10.89 -4.46
C LYS A 2 4.75 -10.45 -4.83
N PHE A 3 3.73 -11.06 -4.20
CA PHE A 3 2.33 -10.79 -4.48
C PHE A 3 1.56 -10.47 -3.22
N GLY A 4 0.80 -9.38 -3.28
CA GLY A 4 -0.08 -8.95 -2.19
C GLY A 4 -1.52 -8.79 -2.63
N ILE A 5 -2.45 -8.85 -1.68
CA ILE A 5 -3.87 -8.64 -1.89
C ILE A 5 -4.36 -7.49 -1.03
N THR A 6 -5.14 -6.59 -1.61
CA THR A 6 -5.80 -5.51 -0.85
C THR A 6 -7.16 -5.99 -0.35
N ILE A 7 -7.48 -5.70 0.89
CA ILE A 7 -8.85 -5.83 1.41
C ILE A 7 -9.77 -4.90 0.62
N PRO A 8 -10.88 -5.40 0.05
CA PRO A 8 -11.71 -4.64 -0.87
C PRO A 8 -12.33 -3.38 -0.25
N LEU A 9 -12.19 -2.23 -0.93
CA LEU A 9 -12.89 -0.98 -0.60
C LEU A 9 -14.14 -0.74 -1.46
N HIS A 10 -14.34 -1.50 -2.51
CA HIS A 10 -15.45 -1.31 -3.45
C HIS A 10 -16.65 -2.20 -3.16
N ARG A 11 -16.68 -2.82 -1.96
CA ARG A 11 -17.72 -3.74 -1.52
C ARG A 11 -18.01 -3.55 -0.04
N SER A 12 -19.27 -3.76 0.31
CA SER A 12 -19.68 -3.98 1.69
C SER A 12 -19.29 -5.41 2.08
N VAL A 13 -18.08 -5.59 2.60
CA VAL A 13 -17.56 -6.89 3.05
C VAL A 13 -17.55 -6.89 4.58
N GLU A 14 -18.16 -7.92 5.16
CA GLU A 14 -18.18 -8.11 6.59
C GLU A 14 -16.74 -8.32 7.14
N VAL A 15 -16.49 -7.89 8.37
CA VAL A 15 -15.19 -8.09 9.05
C VAL A 15 -14.75 -9.55 9.01
N LYS A 16 -15.68 -10.49 9.24
CA LYS A 16 -15.38 -11.92 9.21
C LYS A 16 -14.81 -12.36 7.86
N THR A 17 -15.41 -11.92 6.75
CA THR A 17 -14.90 -12.22 5.39
C THR A 17 -13.52 -11.61 5.16
N ASN A 18 -13.22 -10.42 5.71
CA ASN A 18 -11.89 -9.82 5.59
C ASN A 18 -10.82 -10.63 6.35
N LEU A 19 -11.17 -11.21 7.50
CA LEU A 19 -10.28 -12.12 8.24
C LEU A 19 -10.08 -13.44 7.49
N GLU A 20 -11.16 -14.02 6.97
CA GLU A 20 -11.10 -15.23 6.12
C GLU A 20 -10.23 -15.00 4.86
N LEU A 21 -10.37 -13.83 4.23
CA LEU A 21 -9.52 -13.43 3.10
C LEU A 21 -8.03 -13.42 3.46
N ALA A 22 -7.68 -12.81 4.59
CA ALA A 22 -6.29 -12.74 5.05
C ALA A 22 -5.71 -14.14 5.36
N LEU A 23 -6.46 -14.99 6.05
CA LEU A 23 -6.09 -16.38 6.32
C LEU A 23 -5.92 -17.17 5.02
N ARG A 24 -6.86 -17.05 4.09
CA ARG A 24 -6.77 -17.71 2.79
C ARG A 24 -5.59 -17.25 1.96
N CYS A 25 -5.26 -15.94 1.97
CA CYS A 25 -4.06 -15.43 1.32
C CYS A 25 -2.78 -16.03 1.91
N GLU A 26 -2.68 -16.17 3.25
CA GLU A 26 -1.54 -16.81 3.89
C GLU A 26 -1.42 -18.29 3.52
N GLU A 27 -2.53 -19.04 3.52
CA GLU A 27 -2.57 -20.46 3.11
C GLU A 27 -2.11 -20.65 1.67
N LEU A 28 -2.58 -19.82 0.77
CA LEU A 28 -2.25 -19.84 -0.66
C LEU A 28 -0.83 -19.36 -0.97
N GLY A 29 -0.13 -18.78 0.02
CA GLY A 29 1.25 -18.34 -0.10
C GLY A 29 1.41 -16.97 -0.77
N PHE A 30 0.42 -16.09 -0.64
CA PHE A 30 0.61 -14.67 -0.92
C PHE A 30 1.57 -14.05 0.10
N ASP A 31 2.33 -13.05 -0.33
CA ASP A 31 3.38 -12.44 0.49
C ASP A 31 2.85 -11.38 1.45
N SER A 32 1.73 -10.74 1.11
CA SER A 32 1.21 -9.63 1.91
C SER A 32 -0.29 -9.39 1.74
N ILE A 33 -0.91 -8.85 2.80
CA ILE A 33 -2.28 -8.33 2.83
C ILE A 33 -2.24 -6.83 3.09
N TRP A 34 -3.12 -6.06 2.42
CA TRP A 34 -3.06 -4.60 2.43
C TRP A 34 -4.41 -3.98 2.75
N ILE A 35 -4.39 -2.87 3.48
CA ILE A 35 -5.59 -2.10 3.81
C ILE A 35 -5.39 -0.64 3.39
N SER A 36 -6.39 -0.07 2.74
CA SER A 36 -6.44 1.37 2.43
C SER A 36 -6.98 2.14 3.62
N ASP A 37 -6.72 3.44 3.63
CA ASP A 37 -7.13 4.34 4.71
C ASP A 37 -8.12 5.38 4.21
N HIS A 38 -9.32 5.33 4.76
CA HIS A 38 -10.34 6.38 4.67
C HIS A 38 -11.09 6.44 6.01
N VAL A 39 -11.37 7.63 6.50
CA VAL A 39 -12.09 7.85 7.75
C VAL A 39 -13.58 8.02 7.50
N ILE A 40 -13.92 8.72 6.41
CA ILE A 40 -15.29 8.95 5.97
C ILE A 40 -15.37 8.85 4.44
N LEU A 41 -16.56 8.59 3.91
CA LEU A 41 -16.80 8.58 2.48
C LEU A 41 -17.79 9.67 2.08
N PRO A 42 -17.36 10.71 1.35
CA PRO A 42 -18.28 11.69 0.78
C PRO A 42 -19.26 11.04 -0.20
N LYS A 43 -20.55 11.42 -0.14
CA LYS A 43 -21.62 10.81 -0.96
C LYS A 43 -21.32 10.69 -2.45
N LYS A 44 -20.58 11.63 -3.04
CA LYS A 44 -20.23 11.59 -4.48
C LYS A 44 -19.32 10.41 -4.86
N TYR A 45 -18.75 9.71 -3.90
CA TYR A 45 -17.86 8.57 -4.14
C TYR A 45 -18.51 7.22 -3.82
N THR A 46 -19.76 7.18 -3.33
CA THR A 46 -20.46 5.92 -2.96
C THR A 46 -20.69 4.96 -4.14
N SER A 47 -20.69 5.49 -5.38
CA SER A 47 -20.77 4.63 -6.58
C SER A 47 -19.45 3.86 -6.86
N ARG A 48 -18.34 4.22 -6.22
CA ARG A 48 -17.01 3.66 -6.48
C ARG A 48 -16.41 2.93 -5.29
N PHE A 49 -16.76 3.32 -4.08
CA PHE A 49 -16.24 2.77 -2.83
C PHE A 49 -17.36 2.25 -1.95
N SER A 50 -17.04 1.27 -1.12
CA SER A 50 -17.92 0.81 -0.06
C SER A 50 -18.13 1.91 0.97
N GLU A 51 -19.33 2.00 1.52
CA GLU A 51 -19.63 2.85 2.68
C GLU A 51 -19.05 2.29 3.98
N ILE A 52 -18.70 0.99 3.99
CA ILE A 52 -18.04 0.34 5.12
C ILE A 52 -16.53 0.47 4.94
N LEU A 53 -15.94 1.29 5.79
CA LEU A 53 -14.50 1.55 5.83
C LEU A 53 -13.98 1.20 7.23
N TYR A 54 -13.02 0.29 7.29
CA TYR A 54 -12.43 -0.13 8.56
C TYR A 54 -11.14 0.65 8.81
N ASP A 55 -10.88 1.01 10.07
CA ASP A 55 -9.57 1.57 10.45
C ASP A 55 -8.47 0.54 10.18
N PRO A 56 -7.40 0.93 9.46
CA PRO A 56 -6.36 0.01 9.04
C PRO A 56 -5.59 -0.62 10.22
N PHE A 57 -5.35 0.11 11.31
CA PHE A 57 -4.59 -0.46 12.44
C PHE A 57 -5.42 -1.47 13.23
N VAL A 58 -6.71 -1.18 13.43
CA VAL A 58 -7.60 -2.09 14.15
C VAL A 58 -7.75 -3.40 13.38
N LEU A 59 -7.98 -3.33 12.06
CA LEU A 59 -8.14 -4.53 11.24
C LEU A 59 -6.82 -5.29 11.06
N LEU A 60 -5.69 -4.60 10.81
CA LEU A 60 -4.38 -5.24 10.72
C LEU A 60 -3.96 -5.92 12.03
N SER A 61 -4.31 -5.34 13.19
CA SER A 61 -4.02 -5.98 14.48
C SER A 61 -4.80 -7.30 14.64
N SER A 62 -6.07 -7.32 14.21
CA SER A 62 -6.88 -8.54 14.22
C SER A 62 -6.34 -9.61 13.27
N ILE A 63 -5.88 -9.21 12.08
CA ILE A 63 -5.22 -10.11 11.12
C ILE A 63 -3.88 -10.61 11.67
N ALA A 64 -3.08 -9.73 12.30
CA ALA A 64 -1.79 -10.08 12.88
C ALA A 64 -1.90 -11.22 13.92
N ALA A 65 -2.95 -11.16 14.74
CA ALA A 65 -3.20 -12.18 15.77
C ALA A 65 -3.56 -13.57 15.20
N GLN A 66 -4.11 -13.62 13.98
CA GLN A 66 -4.59 -14.86 13.36
C GLN A 66 -3.64 -15.42 12.30
N THR A 67 -2.64 -14.67 11.87
CA THR A 67 -1.67 -15.05 10.83
C THR A 67 -0.26 -15.10 11.39
N LYS A 68 0.66 -15.78 10.70
CA LYS A 68 2.04 -15.99 11.19
C LYS A 68 3.13 -15.52 10.21
N ARG A 69 2.86 -15.50 8.92
CA ARG A 69 3.86 -15.27 7.86
C ARG A 69 3.55 -14.10 6.95
N ILE A 70 2.29 -13.89 6.61
CA ILE A 70 1.87 -12.88 5.65
C ILE A 70 2.24 -11.48 6.17
N LYS A 71 2.86 -10.65 5.33
CA LYS A 71 3.18 -9.26 5.67
C LYS A 71 1.91 -8.41 5.72
N LEU A 72 1.93 -7.38 6.55
CA LEU A 72 0.79 -6.52 6.87
C LEU A 72 1.06 -5.11 6.35
N GLY A 73 0.36 -4.71 5.30
CA GLY A 73 0.62 -3.44 4.62
C GLY A 73 -0.51 -2.42 4.73
N THR A 74 -0.17 -1.14 4.72
CA THR A 74 -1.12 -0.06 4.46
C THR A 74 -0.95 0.46 3.03
N SER A 75 -2.02 0.58 2.24
CA SER A 75 -1.97 1.01 0.84
C SER A 75 -2.99 2.11 0.52
N VAL A 76 -2.78 3.34 0.98
CA VAL A 76 -1.72 3.78 1.89
C VAL A 76 -2.33 4.46 3.09
N LEU A 77 -1.65 4.50 4.24
CA LEU A 77 -2.08 5.33 5.37
C LEU A 77 -1.97 6.81 5.00
N ILE A 78 -3.04 7.57 5.20
CA ILE A 78 -3.05 9.01 4.94
C ILE A 78 -2.51 9.72 6.17
N LEU A 79 -1.20 10.02 6.15
CA LEU A 79 -0.48 10.51 7.32
C LEU A 79 -1.11 11.75 7.97
N PRO A 80 -1.55 12.78 7.21
CA PRO A 80 -2.08 13.99 7.83
C PRO A 80 -3.35 13.81 8.67
N TYR A 81 -4.06 12.69 8.52
CA TYR A 81 -5.32 12.46 9.26
C TYR A 81 -5.11 12.21 10.75
N ARG A 82 -3.90 11.85 11.17
CA ARG A 82 -3.62 11.43 12.56
C ARG A 82 -2.41 12.13 13.13
N ASN A 83 -2.35 12.20 14.46
CA ASN A 83 -1.15 12.65 15.15
C ASN A 83 0.02 11.70 14.89
N PRO A 84 1.19 12.17 14.39
CA PRO A 84 2.30 11.30 14.01
C PRO A 84 2.91 10.53 15.19
N ILE A 85 2.93 11.10 16.40
CA ILE A 85 3.48 10.41 17.57
C ILE A 85 2.60 9.20 17.93
N VAL A 86 1.26 9.38 17.85
CA VAL A 86 0.31 8.29 18.06
C VAL A 86 0.45 7.22 16.98
N VAL A 87 0.57 7.63 15.70
CA VAL A 87 0.78 6.69 14.59
C VAL A 87 2.10 5.92 14.77
N ALA A 88 3.18 6.60 15.15
CA ALA A 88 4.47 5.93 15.44
C ALA A 88 4.30 4.83 16.49
N LYS A 89 3.49 5.09 17.55
CA LYS A 89 3.18 4.12 18.59
C LYS A 89 2.37 2.93 18.04
N MET A 90 1.34 3.20 17.25
CA MET A 90 0.51 2.15 16.65
C MET A 90 1.35 1.23 15.75
N VAL A 91 2.19 1.80 14.88
CA VAL A 91 3.06 1.04 13.98
C VAL A 91 4.07 0.20 14.74
N SER A 92 4.77 0.78 15.72
CA SER A 92 5.76 0.02 16.52
C SER A 92 5.09 -1.11 17.30
N THR A 93 3.89 -0.88 17.85
CA THR A 93 3.14 -1.91 18.56
C THR A 93 2.69 -3.03 17.61
N LEU A 94 2.15 -2.68 16.44
CA LEU A 94 1.74 -3.65 15.44
C LEU A 94 2.93 -4.47 14.92
N ASP A 95 4.08 -3.83 14.74
CA ASP A 95 5.31 -4.51 14.30
C ASP A 95 5.77 -5.54 15.34
N MET A 96 5.74 -5.20 16.61
CA MET A 96 6.02 -6.14 17.72
C MET A 96 5.01 -7.29 17.77
N LEU A 97 3.72 -7.00 17.73
CA LEU A 97 2.64 -8.00 17.76
C LEU A 97 2.65 -8.95 16.57
N SER A 98 3.17 -8.50 15.45
CA SER A 98 3.24 -9.27 14.22
C SER A 98 4.59 -9.94 13.96
N ASP A 99 5.55 -9.92 14.89
CA ASP A 99 6.91 -10.43 14.70
C ASP A 99 7.62 -9.83 13.46
N GLY A 100 7.55 -8.50 13.32
CA GLY A 100 8.25 -7.76 12.27
C GLY A 100 7.67 -7.98 10.86
N ARG A 101 6.34 -8.04 10.72
CA ARG A 101 5.67 -8.24 9.44
C ARG A 101 5.09 -6.98 8.82
N VAL A 102 5.25 -5.82 9.43
CA VAL A 102 4.67 -4.57 8.93
C VAL A 102 5.42 -4.05 7.69
N ILE A 103 4.66 -3.60 6.68
CA ILE A 103 5.12 -2.73 5.58
C ILE A 103 4.31 -1.44 5.67
N PHE A 104 4.96 -0.34 5.99
CA PHE A 104 4.29 0.92 6.26
C PHE A 104 4.14 1.76 5.00
N GLY A 105 3.09 1.50 4.20
CA GLY A 105 2.75 2.29 3.04
C GLY A 105 2.05 3.59 3.43
N VAL A 106 2.58 4.73 2.99
CA VAL A 106 2.13 6.06 3.42
C VAL A 106 1.91 7.03 2.28
N GLY A 107 0.99 7.96 2.46
CA GLY A 107 0.72 9.00 1.47
C GLY A 107 0.09 10.26 2.06
N PRO A 108 0.04 11.36 1.27
CA PRO A 108 -0.52 12.63 1.73
C PRO A 108 -2.06 12.71 1.67
N GLY A 109 -2.73 11.72 1.04
CA GLY A 109 -4.16 11.82 0.75
C GLY A 109 -4.49 12.69 -0.46
N TRP A 110 -5.73 12.53 -0.97
CA TRP A 110 -6.20 13.17 -2.20
C TRP A 110 -7.62 13.74 -2.11
N MET A 111 -8.43 13.25 -1.15
CA MET A 111 -9.86 13.53 -1.03
C MET A 111 -10.08 14.76 -0.15
N LYS A 112 -10.18 15.95 -0.78
CA LYS A 112 -10.27 17.23 -0.06
C LYS A 112 -11.44 17.27 0.93
N GLU A 113 -12.58 16.69 0.56
CA GLU A 113 -13.79 16.70 1.39
C GLU A 113 -13.60 15.91 2.70
N GLU A 114 -12.78 14.88 2.67
CA GLU A 114 -12.42 14.12 3.86
C GLU A 114 -11.56 14.97 4.80
N PHE A 115 -10.56 15.68 4.26
CA PHE A 115 -9.76 16.65 5.03
C PHE A 115 -10.62 17.74 5.66
N ASP A 116 -11.53 18.33 4.89
CA ASP A 116 -12.42 19.39 5.38
C ASP A 116 -13.31 18.89 6.52
N THR A 117 -13.83 17.65 6.42
CA THR A 117 -14.71 17.07 7.46
C THR A 117 -13.98 16.77 8.75
N ILE A 118 -12.74 16.29 8.69
CA ILE A 118 -11.94 15.99 9.88
C ILE A 118 -11.17 17.20 10.41
N GLY A 119 -11.35 18.38 9.79
CA GLY A 119 -10.77 19.65 10.25
C GLY A 119 -9.27 19.80 10.02
N ILE A 120 -8.71 19.11 9.02
CA ILE A 120 -7.27 19.16 8.71
C ILE A 120 -7.02 19.96 7.42
N PRO A 121 -6.08 20.93 7.42
CA PRO A 121 -5.75 21.71 6.25
C PRO A 121 -5.26 20.83 5.08
N PHE A 122 -5.91 20.94 3.92
CA PHE A 122 -5.59 20.16 2.74
C PHE A 122 -4.27 20.59 2.06
N ASN A 123 -3.96 21.91 2.08
CA ASN A 123 -2.89 22.49 1.27
C ASN A 123 -1.48 22.14 1.79
N ASP A 124 -1.32 21.88 3.07
CA ASP A 124 -0.06 21.54 3.70
C ASP A 124 0.17 20.02 3.85
N ARG A 125 -0.78 19.19 3.38
CA ARG A 125 -0.72 17.72 3.52
C ARG A 125 0.60 17.10 3.08
N GLY A 126 1.22 17.65 2.02
CA GLY A 126 2.52 17.16 1.54
C GLY A 126 3.68 17.48 2.49
N ARG A 127 3.70 18.69 3.09
CA ARG A 127 4.71 19.11 4.08
C ARG A 127 4.53 18.32 5.37
N ARG A 128 3.29 18.18 5.87
CA ARG A 128 2.98 17.31 7.02
C ARG A 128 3.44 15.88 6.79
N THR A 129 3.17 15.29 5.62
CA THR A 129 3.64 13.94 5.29
C THR A 129 5.16 13.82 5.38
N ASN A 130 5.89 14.80 4.85
CA ASN A 130 7.36 14.79 4.89
C ASN A 130 7.88 14.88 6.33
N GLU A 131 7.31 15.76 7.13
CA GLU A 131 7.69 15.94 8.54
C GLU A 131 7.34 14.69 9.36
N TYR A 132 6.15 14.11 9.17
CA TYR A 132 5.71 12.94 9.91
C TYR A 132 6.60 11.71 9.66
N ILE A 133 7.06 11.50 8.42
CA ILE A 133 8.02 10.43 8.13
C ILE A 133 9.34 10.64 8.90
N LYS A 134 9.83 11.87 9.00
CA LYS A 134 11.03 12.20 9.80
C LYS A 134 10.79 11.94 11.29
N ILE A 135 9.62 12.32 11.80
CA ILE A 135 9.22 12.04 13.19
C ILE A 135 9.21 10.53 13.47
N PHE A 136 8.67 9.72 12.56
CA PHE A 136 8.69 8.26 12.74
C PHE A 136 10.11 7.72 12.85
N LYS A 137 10.99 8.12 11.94
CA LYS A 137 12.39 7.68 11.96
C LYS A 137 13.10 8.14 13.23
N GLU A 138 12.85 9.35 13.69
CA GLU A 138 13.39 9.88 14.95
C GLU A 138 12.93 9.04 16.14
N LEU A 139 11.61 8.84 16.29
CA LEU A 139 11.03 8.09 17.40
C LEU A 139 11.44 6.62 17.42
N TRP A 140 11.59 5.98 16.25
CA TRP A 140 11.90 4.55 16.16
C TRP A 140 13.39 4.24 16.34
N ASN A 141 14.28 5.14 15.92
CA ASN A 141 15.71 4.87 15.84
C ASN A 141 16.52 5.42 17.03
N ASN A 142 16.04 6.49 17.68
CA ASN A 142 16.76 7.16 18.73
C ASN A 142 16.17 6.88 20.11
N ASP A 143 17.02 6.56 21.11
CA ASP A 143 16.61 6.30 22.48
C ASP A 143 16.22 7.57 23.24
N GLU A 144 16.76 8.70 22.83
CA GLU A 144 16.46 10.04 23.30
C GLU A 144 15.99 10.92 22.14
N PRO A 145 14.78 10.68 21.63
CA PRO A 145 14.32 11.37 20.45
C PRO A 145 14.13 12.86 20.70
N ASN A 146 14.69 13.66 19.77
CA ASN A 146 14.61 15.10 19.77
C ASN A 146 14.25 15.59 18.36
N PHE A 147 13.21 16.36 18.23
CA PHE A 147 12.73 16.82 16.94
C PHE A 147 12.26 18.27 16.98
N LYS A 148 12.69 19.06 15.99
CA LYS A 148 12.23 20.43 15.77
C LYS A 148 11.80 20.57 14.31
N GLY A 149 10.49 20.64 14.12
CA GLY A 149 9.84 20.75 12.81
C GLY A 149 8.95 21.97 12.68
N GLU A 150 8.22 22.01 11.59
CA GLU A 150 7.23 23.06 11.32
C GLU A 150 5.93 22.83 12.12
N PHE A 151 5.50 21.57 12.25
CA PHE A 151 4.23 21.19 12.86
C PHE A 151 4.42 20.60 14.27
N TYR A 152 5.55 19.97 14.54
CA TYR A 152 5.82 19.28 15.80
C TYR A 152 7.20 19.60 16.34
N ASN A 153 7.26 19.76 17.67
CA ASN A 153 8.52 19.91 18.41
C ASN A 153 8.42 19.05 19.66
N PHE A 154 9.48 18.29 19.96
CA PHE A 154 9.62 17.54 21.21
C PHE A 154 11.07 17.28 21.56
N SER A 155 11.36 17.22 22.84
CA SER A 155 12.65 16.84 23.44
C SER A 155 12.39 16.22 24.80
N GLU A 156 13.41 15.64 25.41
CA GLU A 156 13.37 15.10 26.79
C GLU A 156 12.26 14.04 26.98
N ILE A 157 12.03 13.21 25.96
CA ILE A 157 11.04 12.13 25.97
C ILE A 157 11.67 10.76 25.76
N LYS A 158 11.00 9.72 26.22
CA LYS A 158 11.28 8.33 25.84
C LYS A 158 10.14 7.79 25.01
N PHE A 159 10.46 6.99 23.99
CA PHE A 159 9.49 6.37 23.10
C PHE A 159 9.74 4.86 23.01
N TYR A 160 8.87 4.06 23.62
CA TYR A 160 8.90 2.60 23.62
C TYR A 160 7.48 2.03 23.50
N PRO A 161 7.28 0.77 22.94
CA PRO A 161 8.34 -0.06 22.39
C PRO A 161 8.87 0.53 21.06
N LYS A 162 10.13 0.23 20.75
CA LYS A 162 10.66 0.41 19.40
C LYS A 162 10.11 -0.71 18.50
N PRO A 163 10.03 -0.49 17.16
CA PRO A 163 9.73 -1.58 16.24
C PRO A 163 10.72 -2.73 16.35
N LEU A 164 10.26 -3.94 16.06
CA LEU A 164 11.10 -5.13 15.99
C LEU A 164 12.05 -5.07 14.79
N GLN A 165 11.52 -4.63 13.62
CA GLN A 165 12.31 -4.44 12.41
C GLN A 165 13.34 -3.32 12.57
N LYS A 166 14.58 -3.54 12.06
CA LYS A 166 15.65 -2.55 12.14
C LYS A 166 16.10 -2.13 10.74
N PRO A 167 16.37 -0.83 10.55
CA PRO A 167 16.28 0.26 11.53
C PRO A 167 14.82 0.57 11.92
N HIS A 168 13.85 0.29 11.07
CA HIS A 168 12.40 0.48 11.26
C HIS A 168 11.61 -0.35 10.23
N PRO A 169 10.29 -0.53 10.37
CA PRO A 169 9.44 -1.10 9.32
C PRO A 169 9.63 -0.35 8.01
N PRO A 170 9.74 -1.04 6.84
CA PRO A 170 9.97 -0.37 5.57
C PRO A 170 8.85 0.61 5.24
N ILE A 171 9.22 1.86 4.92
CA ILE A 171 8.30 2.95 4.59
C ILE A 171 8.17 3.04 3.08
N TRP A 172 7.00 2.67 2.53
CA TRP A 172 6.74 2.78 1.10
C TRP A 172 5.87 4.00 0.79
N ILE A 173 6.33 4.82 -0.14
CA ILE A 173 5.66 6.07 -0.48
C ILE A 173 4.65 5.84 -1.60
N GLY A 174 3.37 6.09 -1.29
CA GLY A 174 2.29 6.04 -2.27
C GLY A 174 2.15 7.32 -3.10
N GLY A 175 1.59 7.13 -4.29
CA GLY A 175 1.22 8.21 -5.20
C GLY A 175 2.04 8.25 -6.49
N ASN A 176 1.38 8.80 -7.54
CA ASN A 176 1.85 8.77 -8.92
C ASN A 176 2.59 10.05 -9.35
N SER A 177 2.55 11.10 -8.53
CA SER A 177 3.10 12.41 -8.89
C SER A 177 4.62 12.48 -8.74
N ASN A 178 5.26 13.40 -9.47
CA ASN A 178 6.70 13.67 -9.31
C ASN A 178 7.06 14.07 -7.87
N LYS A 179 6.14 14.71 -7.11
CA LYS A 179 6.32 14.99 -5.68
C LYS A 179 6.37 13.71 -4.84
N ALA A 180 5.61 12.68 -5.20
CA ALA A 180 5.65 11.37 -4.55
C ALA A 180 6.97 10.65 -4.86
N ILE A 181 7.43 10.70 -6.12
CA ILE A 181 8.73 10.14 -6.53
C ILE A 181 9.88 10.77 -5.74
N ARG A 182 9.94 12.11 -5.66
CA ARG A 182 10.97 12.80 -4.86
C ARG A 182 10.91 12.40 -3.38
N ARG A 183 9.71 12.37 -2.79
CA ARG A 183 9.51 11.91 -1.41
C ARG A 183 10.00 10.48 -1.19
N ALA A 184 9.75 9.58 -2.16
CA ALA A 184 10.21 8.20 -2.08
C ALA A 184 11.74 8.13 -2.02
N ILE A 185 12.42 8.95 -2.82
CA ILE A 185 13.88 9.04 -2.80
C ILE A 185 14.40 9.68 -1.52
N GLU A 186 13.82 10.74 -1.06
CA GLU A 186 14.32 11.47 0.11
C GLU A 186 14.02 10.75 1.43
N LEU A 187 12.86 10.14 1.55
CA LEU A 187 12.31 9.70 2.83
C LEU A 187 11.84 8.24 2.90
N GLY A 188 11.58 7.58 1.76
CA GLY A 188 11.01 6.23 1.75
C GLY A 188 12.05 5.11 1.57
N ASP A 189 11.64 3.87 1.75
CA ASP A 189 12.40 2.64 1.46
C ASP A 189 11.84 1.91 0.24
N GLY A 190 10.75 2.45 -0.33
CA GLY A 190 10.12 1.97 -1.53
C GLY A 190 9.14 2.98 -2.11
N TRP A 191 8.74 2.73 -3.35
CA TRP A 191 7.71 3.50 -4.05
C TRP A 191 6.55 2.59 -4.42
N HIS A 192 5.33 3.03 -4.10
CA HIS A 192 4.10 2.25 -4.21
C HIS A 192 3.00 3.04 -4.95
N PRO A 193 3.15 3.24 -6.27
CA PRO A 193 2.15 3.89 -7.11
C PRO A 193 0.97 2.96 -7.40
N VAL A 194 -0.04 3.50 -8.07
CA VAL A 194 -1.24 2.75 -8.48
C VAL A 194 -1.50 2.91 -9.98
N TRP A 195 -2.03 1.86 -10.62
CA TRP A 195 -2.66 1.84 -11.94
C TRP A 195 -1.78 2.19 -13.13
N PHE A 196 -0.48 2.21 -13.02
CA PHE A 196 0.41 2.32 -14.18
C PHE A 196 0.46 1.01 -14.96
N GLY A 197 0.56 1.12 -16.30
CA GLY A 197 1.00 0.03 -17.17
C GLY A 197 2.53 -0.15 -17.14
N PRO A 198 3.04 -1.23 -17.75
CA PRO A 198 4.48 -1.49 -17.75
C PRO A 198 5.32 -0.35 -18.34
N ASP A 199 4.90 0.23 -19.46
CA ASP A 199 5.65 1.30 -20.14
C ASP A 199 5.70 2.58 -19.30
N GLU A 200 4.55 3.01 -18.77
CA GLU A 200 4.47 4.18 -17.90
C GLU A 200 5.26 3.97 -16.62
N MET A 201 5.17 2.76 -16.04
CA MET A 201 5.93 2.41 -14.83
C MET A 201 7.43 2.46 -15.09
N LEU A 202 7.90 1.98 -16.24
CA LEU A 202 9.32 2.05 -16.63
C LEU A 202 9.78 3.52 -16.75
N GLU A 203 8.99 4.38 -17.38
CA GLU A 203 9.29 5.81 -17.47
C GLU A 203 9.47 6.43 -16.08
N LYS A 204 8.54 6.15 -15.17
CA LYS A 204 8.59 6.68 -13.80
C LYS A 204 9.73 6.08 -12.96
N ILE A 205 10.06 4.79 -13.14
CA ILE A 205 11.23 4.17 -12.53
C ILE A 205 12.52 4.85 -13.01
N ASN A 206 12.64 5.14 -14.31
CA ASN A 206 13.81 5.82 -14.85
C ASN A 206 13.94 7.27 -14.31
N LEU A 207 12.82 7.98 -14.17
CA LEU A 207 12.81 9.30 -13.51
C LEU A 207 13.25 9.20 -12.05
N LEU A 208 12.77 8.17 -11.33
CA LEU A 208 13.16 7.92 -9.93
C LEU A 208 14.66 7.60 -9.82
N ARG A 209 15.19 6.75 -10.70
CA ARG A 209 16.62 6.43 -10.76
C ARG A 209 17.46 7.68 -11.00
N LYS A 210 17.05 8.56 -11.92
CA LYS A 210 17.71 9.84 -12.15
C LYS A 210 17.74 10.70 -10.87
N HIS A 211 16.60 10.87 -10.22
CA HIS A 211 16.55 11.62 -8.95
C HIS A 211 17.39 10.99 -7.85
N ALA A 212 17.52 9.66 -7.80
CA ALA A 212 18.39 8.99 -6.84
C ALA A 212 19.87 9.28 -7.09
N ILE A 213 20.30 9.28 -8.37
CA ILE A 213 21.67 9.67 -8.76
C ILE A 213 21.94 11.12 -8.37
N ASP A 214 21.03 12.04 -8.72
CA ASP A 214 21.15 13.47 -8.42
C ASP A 214 21.26 13.72 -6.88
N ALA A 215 20.60 12.89 -6.07
CA ALA A 215 20.61 12.94 -4.62
C ALA A 215 21.75 12.12 -3.96
N GLY A 216 22.60 11.43 -4.72
CA GLY A 216 23.64 10.54 -4.21
C GLY A 216 23.10 9.33 -3.43
N ARG A 217 21.85 8.91 -3.69
CA ARG A 217 21.19 7.84 -2.96
C ARG A 217 21.29 6.49 -3.64
N SER A 218 21.79 5.47 -2.91
CA SER A 218 21.73 4.07 -3.35
C SER A 218 20.30 3.53 -3.34
N LEU A 219 19.94 2.76 -4.38
CA LEU A 219 18.67 2.04 -4.49
C LEU A 219 18.82 0.53 -4.24
N ALA A 220 19.96 0.06 -3.70
CA ALA A 220 20.23 -1.37 -3.51
C ALA A 220 19.16 -2.09 -2.66
N ASN A 221 18.61 -1.40 -1.65
CA ASN A 221 17.55 -1.92 -0.76
C ASN A 221 16.20 -1.22 -1.00
N PHE A 222 16.03 -0.56 -2.15
CA PHE A 222 14.82 0.18 -2.45
C PHE A 222 13.82 -0.72 -3.20
N THR A 223 12.57 -0.74 -2.72
CA THR A 223 11.52 -1.57 -3.32
C THR A 223 10.69 -0.79 -4.33
N PHE A 224 10.63 -1.28 -5.58
CA PHE A 224 9.61 -0.88 -6.55
C PHE A 224 8.42 -1.80 -6.43
N SER A 225 7.27 -1.25 -6.08
CA SER A 225 6.00 -1.96 -6.02
C SER A 225 4.94 -1.26 -6.87
N ILE A 226 3.84 -1.93 -7.15
CA ILE A 226 2.69 -1.38 -7.87
C ILE A 226 1.41 -1.97 -7.31
N ARG A 227 0.34 -1.17 -7.22
CA ARG A 227 -1.00 -1.66 -6.91
C ARG A 227 -1.89 -1.48 -8.14
N ASN A 228 -2.51 -2.57 -8.58
CA ASN A 228 -3.42 -2.61 -9.73
C ASN A 228 -4.59 -3.55 -9.48
N ARG A 229 -5.65 -3.42 -10.28
CA ARG A 229 -6.77 -4.36 -10.25
C ARG A 229 -6.41 -5.65 -10.97
N LEU A 230 -6.95 -6.75 -10.47
CA LEU A 230 -6.82 -8.08 -11.05
C LEU A 230 -8.20 -8.66 -11.36
N ARG A 231 -8.37 -9.16 -12.59
CA ARG A 231 -9.48 -10.01 -13.00
C ARG A 231 -8.99 -11.10 -13.93
N ILE A 232 -9.13 -12.35 -13.53
CA ILE A 232 -8.84 -13.51 -14.37
C ILE A 232 -10.11 -13.91 -15.10
N LEU A 233 -10.09 -13.82 -16.43
CA LEU A 233 -11.24 -14.15 -17.26
C LEU A 233 -11.50 -15.66 -17.29
N LYS A 234 -12.78 -16.04 -17.29
CA LYS A 234 -13.21 -17.40 -17.53
C LYS A 234 -13.14 -17.71 -19.03
N LYS A 235 -13.05 -19.00 -19.39
CA LYS A 235 -13.04 -19.44 -20.79
C LYS A 235 -14.28 -18.92 -21.52
N GLY A 236 -14.09 -18.18 -22.61
CA GLY A 236 -15.16 -17.57 -23.41
C GLY A 236 -15.68 -16.21 -22.89
N GLU A 237 -15.21 -15.75 -21.73
CA GLU A 237 -15.48 -14.39 -21.26
C GLU A 237 -14.64 -13.39 -22.07
N LYS A 238 -15.28 -12.34 -22.61
CA LYS A 238 -14.55 -11.26 -23.31
C LYS A 238 -14.11 -10.24 -22.31
N THR A 239 -12.93 -9.66 -22.54
CA THR A 239 -12.50 -8.43 -21.87
C THR A 239 -13.59 -7.39 -22.10
N ARG A 240 -14.17 -6.86 -21.04
CA ARG A 240 -14.87 -5.59 -21.16
C ARG A 240 -13.83 -4.53 -21.47
N ASP A 241 -14.15 -3.67 -22.41
CA ASP A 241 -13.40 -2.43 -22.67
C ASP A 241 -13.69 -1.41 -21.54
N ASP A 242 -13.47 -1.87 -20.33
CA ASP A 242 -13.57 -1.10 -19.10
C ASP A 242 -12.20 -0.47 -18.83
N SER A 243 -11.72 0.33 -19.81
CA SER A 243 -10.68 1.32 -19.52
C SER A 243 -11.29 2.32 -18.52
N THR A 244 -11.28 1.94 -17.24
CA THR A 244 -11.80 2.80 -16.17
C THR A 244 -10.90 4.01 -16.08
N LYS A 245 -11.43 5.16 -16.48
CA LYS A 245 -10.76 6.43 -16.25
C LYS A 245 -10.83 6.77 -14.76
N TRP A 246 -9.69 6.90 -14.16
CA TRP A 246 -9.58 7.49 -12.83
C TRP A 246 -9.08 8.92 -12.97
N ARG A 247 -9.88 9.90 -12.49
CA ARG A 247 -9.54 11.33 -12.56
C ARG A 247 -9.23 11.81 -14.01
N GLY A 248 -9.80 11.13 -15.01
CA GLY A 248 -9.59 11.46 -16.42
C GLY A 248 -8.52 10.62 -17.12
N ASP A 249 -7.65 9.93 -16.39
CA ASP A 249 -6.58 9.11 -16.96
C ASP A 249 -7.01 7.66 -17.15
N LEU A 250 -6.55 7.03 -18.23
CA LEU A 250 -6.67 5.59 -18.45
C LEU A 250 -5.86 4.86 -17.37
N THR A 251 -6.45 3.84 -16.75
CA THR A 251 -5.78 3.03 -15.74
C THR A 251 -5.46 1.65 -16.29
N PHE A 252 -4.23 1.20 -16.14
CA PHE A 252 -3.86 -0.18 -16.46
C PHE A 252 -4.45 -1.15 -15.44
N GLN A 253 -4.90 -2.31 -15.92
CA GLN A 253 -5.47 -3.37 -15.12
C GLN A 253 -4.97 -4.73 -15.60
N PHE A 254 -4.74 -5.66 -14.68
CA PHE A 254 -4.41 -7.05 -15.00
C PHE A 254 -5.70 -7.80 -15.34
N TYR A 255 -6.28 -7.52 -16.48
CA TYR A 255 -7.50 -8.17 -16.99
C TYR A 255 -7.12 -9.07 -18.16
N GLY A 256 -7.44 -10.35 -18.04
CA GLY A 256 -7.15 -11.29 -19.11
C GLY A 256 -7.22 -12.75 -18.67
N THR A 257 -6.86 -13.61 -19.57
CA THR A 257 -6.63 -15.04 -19.33
C THR A 257 -5.40 -15.23 -18.41
N THR A 258 -5.23 -16.42 -17.88
CA THR A 258 -4.04 -16.77 -17.06
C THR A 258 -2.73 -16.44 -17.78
N GLN A 259 -2.64 -16.75 -19.08
CA GLN A 259 -1.44 -16.50 -19.88
C GLN A 259 -1.15 -15.01 -20.07
N GLU A 260 -2.20 -14.21 -20.30
CA GLU A 260 -2.05 -12.75 -20.42
C GLU A 260 -1.61 -12.13 -19.10
N ILE A 261 -2.18 -12.58 -17.97
CA ILE A 261 -1.75 -12.12 -16.65
C ILE A 261 -0.28 -12.48 -16.37
N ILE A 262 0.16 -13.72 -16.71
CA ILE A 262 1.56 -14.12 -16.59
C ILE A 262 2.45 -13.16 -17.39
N LYS A 263 2.10 -12.88 -18.65
CA LYS A 263 2.87 -11.96 -19.51
C LYS A 263 2.96 -10.55 -18.91
N TYR A 264 1.87 -10.02 -18.34
CA TYR A 264 1.92 -8.71 -17.67
C TYR A 264 2.84 -8.74 -16.46
N VAL A 265 2.78 -9.79 -15.63
CA VAL A 265 3.67 -9.93 -14.46
C VAL A 265 5.13 -10.02 -14.89
N GLU A 266 5.45 -10.73 -16.00
CA GLU A 266 6.79 -10.78 -16.59
C GLU A 266 7.29 -9.40 -16.99
N GLN A 267 6.48 -8.61 -17.70
CA GLN A 267 6.82 -7.24 -18.08
C GLN A 267 7.15 -6.37 -16.86
N PHE A 268 6.34 -6.45 -15.80
CA PHE A 268 6.64 -5.71 -14.57
C PHE A 268 7.92 -6.20 -13.88
N LYS A 269 8.19 -7.51 -13.89
CA LYS A 269 9.43 -8.11 -13.35
C LYS A 269 10.66 -7.60 -14.11
N GLU A 270 10.61 -7.57 -15.44
CA GLU A 270 11.72 -7.15 -16.31
C GLU A 270 12.12 -5.68 -16.07
N ILE A 271 11.18 -4.81 -15.80
CA ILE A 271 11.48 -3.39 -15.50
C ILE A 271 11.93 -3.15 -14.05
N GLY A 272 11.97 -4.20 -13.21
CA GLY A 272 12.47 -4.15 -11.85
C GLY A 272 11.42 -3.96 -10.76
N VAL A 273 10.14 -4.13 -11.06
CA VAL A 273 9.10 -4.20 -10.02
C VAL A 273 9.29 -5.49 -9.24
N TYR A 274 9.36 -5.37 -7.92
CA TYR A 274 9.57 -6.51 -7.03
C TYR A 274 8.28 -7.04 -6.40
N HIS A 275 7.31 -6.15 -6.15
CA HIS A 275 6.08 -6.47 -5.42
C HIS A 275 4.84 -5.93 -6.15
N ILE A 276 3.91 -6.79 -6.52
CA ILE A 276 2.63 -6.40 -7.11
C ILE A 276 1.52 -6.64 -6.08
N VAL A 277 0.71 -5.63 -5.83
CA VAL A 277 -0.46 -5.69 -4.95
C VAL A 277 -1.73 -5.62 -5.80
N PHE A 278 -2.66 -6.52 -5.56
CA PHE A 278 -3.88 -6.60 -6.35
C PHE A 278 -5.14 -6.21 -5.57
N ASP A 279 -5.95 -5.37 -6.21
CA ASP A 279 -7.36 -5.22 -5.90
C ASP A 279 -8.13 -6.26 -6.71
N ILE A 280 -8.74 -7.24 -6.06
CA ILE A 280 -9.52 -8.25 -6.78
C ILE A 280 -10.85 -7.63 -7.26
N ASP A 281 -10.98 -7.49 -8.58
CA ASP A 281 -12.15 -6.87 -9.21
C ASP A 281 -13.14 -7.93 -9.69
N VAL A 282 -14.04 -8.33 -8.82
CA VAL A 282 -15.02 -9.37 -9.03
C VAL A 282 -16.36 -9.01 -8.35
N LYS A 283 -17.44 -9.73 -8.66
CA LYS A 283 -18.80 -9.36 -8.25
C LYS A 283 -19.16 -9.77 -6.82
N ASP A 284 -18.64 -10.88 -6.35
CA ASP A 284 -19.00 -11.47 -5.06
C ASP A 284 -17.83 -12.18 -4.38
N ASN A 285 -18.02 -12.61 -3.12
CA ASN A 285 -16.98 -13.26 -2.34
C ASN A 285 -16.57 -14.63 -2.93
N ARG A 286 -17.49 -15.39 -3.55
CA ARG A 286 -17.17 -16.67 -4.17
C ARG A 286 -16.20 -16.47 -5.34
N GLU A 287 -16.46 -15.48 -6.18
CA GLU A 287 -15.58 -15.15 -7.29
C GLU A 287 -14.22 -14.61 -6.81
N MET A 288 -14.20 -13.88 -5.69
CA MET A 288 -12.98 -13.42 -5.04
C MET A 288 -12.10 -14.60 -4.63
N PHE A 289 -12.60 -15.52 -3.84
CA PHE A 289 -11.85 -16.70 -3.40
C PHE A 289 -11.43 -17.60 -4.57
N TYR A 290 -12.30 -17.80 -5.56
CA TYR A 290 -11.94 -18.51 -6.80
C TYR A 290 -10.75 -17.84 -7.52
N THR A 291 -10.75 -16.51 -7.62
CA THR A 291 -9.66 -15.75 -8.26
C THR A 291 -8.34 -15.94 -7.51
N LEU A 292 -8.36 -15.92 -6.18
CA LEU A 292 -7.17 -16.16 -5.35
C LEU A 292 -6.62 -17.57 -5.55
N ASP A 293 -7.48 -18.59 -5.48
CA ASP A 293 -7.11 -19.99 -5.69
C ASP A 293 -6.51 -20.19 -7.09
N LYS A 294 -7.14 -19.62 -8.11
CA LYS A 294 -6.65 -19.70 -9.49
C LYS A 294 -5.32 -18.98 -9.68
N PHE A 295 -5.15 -17.78 -9.12
CA PHE A 295 -3.89 -17.03 -9.19
C PHE A 295 -2.75 -17.80 -8.51
N SER A 296 -2.99 -18.32 -7.31
CA SER A 296 -2.01 -19.08 -6.56
C SER A 296 -1.59 -20.36 -7.28
N LYS A 297 -2.55 -21.08 -7.88
CA LYS A 297 -2.29 -22.36 -8.54
C LYS A 297 -1.67 -22.20 -9.92
N ASP A 298 -2.16 -21.26 -10.72
CA ASP A 298 -1.88 -21.22 -12.15
C ASP A 298 -0.89 -20.11 -12.55
N ILE A 299 -0.67 -19.09 -11.69
CA ILE A 299 0.17 -17.93 -12.01
C ILE A 299 1.39 -17.84 -11.09
N MET A 300 1.22 -17.90 -9.77
CA MET A 300 2.33 -17.75 -8.82
C MET A 300 3.50 -18.73 -9.06
N PRO A 301 3.28 -19.99 -9.46
CA PRO A 301 4.39 -20.94 -9.68
C PRO A 301 5.39 -20.49 -10.74
N ALA A 302 4.97 -19.71 -11.74
CA ALA A 302 5.86 -19.17 -12.78
C ALA A 302 6.86 -18.12 -12.23
N PHE A 303 6.65 -17.61 -11.00
CA PHE A 303 7.43 -16.53 -10.40
C PHE A 303 8.06 -16.88 -9.05
N LYS A 304 7.77 -18.06 -8.53
CA LYS A 304 8.45 -18.60 -7.34
C LYS A 304 9.81 -19.15 -7.79
N THR A 305 10.88 -18.47 -7.40
CA THR A 305 12.27 -19.01 -7.42
C THR A 305 12.58 -19.61 -6.08
#